data_60863d329ae9d1c2b6427ae34e7f31c2
#
_entry.id   60863d329ae9d1c2b6427ae34e7f31c2
#
_cell.length_a   1.000
_cell.length_b   1.000
_cell.length_c   1.000
_cell.angle_alpha   90.00
_cell.angle_beta   90.00
_cell.angle_gamma   90.00
#
_symmetry.space_group_name_H-M   'P 1'
#
loop_
_entity.id
_entity.type
_entity.pdbx_description
1 polymer ?
#
loop_
_entity_poly.entity_id
_entity_poly.type
_entity_poly.pdbx_seq_one_letter_code
_entity_poly.pdbx_strand_id
1 'polypeptide(L)' 'LAERFPGARISKAERERGGYKLTLGSGAKMIYAADGRFIRVEYD' A
#
# COMPACT_ATOMS: atom_id res chain seq x y z
N LEU A 1 0.55 -11.20 7.94
CA LEU A 1 -0.19 -10.23 7.16
C LEU A 1 -0.72 -10.80 5.88
N ALA A 2 0.13 -11.53 5.18
CA ALA A 2 -0.31 -12.14 3.93
C ALA A 2 -1.42 -13.14 4.17
N GLU A 3 -1.42 -13.77 5.30
CA GLU A 3 -2.45 -14.75 5.60
C GLU A 3 -3.81 -14.11 5.76
N ARG A 4 -3.81 -12.88 6.21
CA ARG A 4 -5.04 -12.18 6.44
C ARG A 4 -5.73 -11.82 5.16
N PHE A 5 -4.92 -11.49 4.15
CA PHE A 5 -5.42 -11.08 2.85
C PHE A 5 -4.68 -11.87 1.79
N PRO A 6 -5.03 -13.12 1.63
CA PRO A 6 -4.24 -13.98 0.73
C PRO A 6 -4.22 -13.50 -0.73
N GLY A 7 -5.19 -12.69 -1.12
CA GLY A 7 -5.18 -12.14 -2.47
C GLY A 7 -4.51 -10.80 -2.59
N ALA A 8 -4.07 -10.22 -1.49
CA ALA A 8 -3.53 -8.88 -1.47
C ALA A 8 -2.01 -8.93 -1.43
N ARG A 9 -1.40 -9.17 -2.55
CA ARG A 9 0.05 -9.21 -2.65
C ARG A 9 0.60 -7.83 -2.93
N ILE A 10 1.68 -7.49 -2.24
CA ILE A 10 2.36 -6.25 -2.50
C ILE A 10 3.26 -6.46 -3.71
N SER A 11 2.96 -5.80 -4.81
CA SER A 11 3.78 -5.92 -5.99
C SER A 11 4.85 -4.85 -6.05
N LYS A 12 4.65 -3.75 -5.34
CA LYS A 12 5.64 -2.68 -5.34
C LYS A 12 5.49 -1.84 -4.09
N ALA A 13 6.61 -1.43 -3.52
CA ALA A 13 6.62 -0.56 -2.36
C ALA A 13 7.51 0.63 -2.69
N GLU A 14 6.96 1.83 -2.57
CA GLU A 14 7.68 3.04 -2.88
C GLU A 14 7.67 3.98 -1.70
N ARG A 15 8.81 4.64 -1.50
CA ARG A 15 8.91 5.65 -0.49
C ARG A 15 8.68 6.98 -1.16
N GLU A 16 7.66 7.66 -0.70
CA GLU A 16 7.29 8.93 -1.29
C GLU A 16 7.61 10.06 -0.34
N ARG A 17 7.62 11.26 -0.87
CA ARG A 17 7.80 12.41 -0.04
C ARG A 17 6.62 12.49 0.93
N GLY A 18 6.90 12.40 2.19
CA GLY A 18 5.86 12.47 3.20
C GLY A 18 5.16 11.15 3.48
N GLY A 19 5.66 10.03 2.96
CA GLY A 19 5.02 8.77 3.28
C GLY A 19 5.47 7.62 2.42
N TYR A 20 4.60 6.62 2.33
CA TYR A 20 4.88 5.40 1.59
C TYR A 20 3.69 5.05 0.72
N LYS A 21 3.97 4.41 -0.39
CA LYS A 21 2.92 3.92 -1.27
C LYS A 21 3.17 2.45 -1.57
N LEU A 22 2.17 1.63 -1.30
CA LEU A 22 2.23 0.20 -1.58
C LEU A 22 1.27 -0.14 -2.70
N THR A 23 1.79 -0.72 -3.76
CA THR A 23 0.96 -1.15 -4.87
C THR A 23 0.68 -2.63 -4.73
N LEU A 24 -0.58 -2.97 -4.73
CA LEU A 24 -0.99 -4.36 -4.60
C LEU A 24 -1.15 -5.00 -5.97
N GLY A 25 -1.10 -6.32 -5.98
CA GLY A 25 -1.24 -7.04 -7.24
C GLY A 25 -2.57 -6.82 -7.93
N SER A 26 -3.59 -6.44 -7.15
CA SER A 26 -4.90 -6.17 -7.72
C SER A 26 -4.99 -4.80 -8.38
N GLY A 27 -3.97 -3.97 -8.22
CA GLY A 27 -3.99 -2.63 -8.77
C GLY A 27 -4.29 -1.55 -7.75
N ALA A 28 -4.69 -1.94 -6.56
CA ALA A 28 -4.95 -0.98 -5.51
C ALA A 28 -3.64 -0.41 -4.98
N LYS A 29 -3.67 0.85 -4.59
CA LYS A 29 -2.50 1.52 -4.05
C LYS A 29 -2.84 2.04 -2.66
N MET A 30 -2.07 1.62 -1.68
CA MET A 30 -2.30 2.03 -0.30
C MET A 30 -1.30 3.10 0.08
N ILE A 31 -1.82 4.21 0.56
CA ILE A 31 -1.00 5.37 0.89
C ILE A 31 -0.84 5.47 2.40
N TYR A 32 0.39 5.61 2.85
CA TYR A 32 0.71 5.71 4.27
C TYR A 32 1.48 6.98 4.55
N ALA A 33 1.28 7.53 5.73
CA ALA A 33 2.07 8.68 6.17
C ALA A 33 3.48 8.23 6.54
N ALA A 34 4.36 9.20 6.73
CA ALA A 34 5.76 8.91 7.06
C ALA A 34 5.89 8.16 8.37
N ASP A 35 4.95 8.33 9.28
CA ASP A 35 4.99 7.64 10.57
C ASP A 35 4.33 6.26 10.51
N GLY A 36 3.89 5.84 9.32
CA GLY A 36 3.31 4.52 9.15
C GLY A 36 1.80 4.48 9.26
N ARG A 37 1.15 5.61 9.44
CA ARG A 37 -0.30 5.65 9.56
C ARG A 37 -0.94 5.53 8.20
N PHE A 38 -2.00 4.74 8.13
CA PHE A 38 -2.74 4.58 6.90
C PHE A 38 -3.49 5.87 6.57
N ILE A 39 -3.39 6.31 5.33
CA ILE A 39 -4.08 7.52 4.89
C ILE A 39 -5.29 7.17 4.05
N ARG A 40 -5.05 6.48 2.94
CA ARG A 40 -6.14 6.16 2.05
C ARG A 40 -5.72 5.06 1.09
N VAL A 41 -6.67 4.51 0.39
CA VAL A 41 -6.41 3.57 -0.68
C VAL A 41 -6.91 4.18 -1.98
N GLU A 42 -6.12 4.04 -3.04
CA GLU A 42 -6.48 4.54 -4.36
C GLU A 42 -6.62 3.38 -5.32
N TYR A 43 -7.61 3.43 -6.15
CA TYR A 43 -7.83 2.42 -7.17
C TYR A 43 -7.61 3.04 -8.53
N ASP A 44 -6.97 2.27 -9.37
CA ASP A 44 -6.63 2.74 -10.69
C ASP A 44 -7.78 2.53 -11.68
#